data_98034f7918a326016e1c609092c55247
#
_entry.id   98034f7918a326016e1c609092c55247
#
_cell.length_a   1.000
_cell.length_b   1.000
_cell.length_c   1.000
_cell.angle_alpha   90.00
_cell.angle_beta   90.00
_cell.angle_gamma   90.00
#
_symmetry.space_group_name_H-M   'P 1'
#
loop_
_entity.id
_entity.type
_entity.pdbx_description
1 polymer ?
#
loop_
_entity_poly.entity_id
_entity_poly.type
_entity_poly.pdbx_seq_one_letter_code
_entity_poly.pdbx_strand_id
1 'polypeptide(L)'
;MKKLFYIATALLAIACTRQAPDVDMAGLLAEMTDRSAAYTFPSIEYRQMQVSSYDRRTVSPDEPGWWANDDGGGYERLDTIAGRLEKVMMDVNGPGAVTRIWMTTKEKFGTMRIYLDGARKPQVVIPAYDMKRFPLEVPGCLSLTHTHYAEAMDGVGGNSFFLPIPFAKGCKITFEEPDITVKIPRYYHIGYRMYPEGTVVKSFSLAEAKKLLPQAQAAAEALENPADAEGTQNSVVDDLAPGKELVLALAADDSKIDELRIKVSGFPEDGYGHAMRSLILKASFDGVAMVEAPLSDFSGGGFGAPATEGWWLSSDGAGNVVCRFPMPFRHEAKVALVNKGGKTVNAVLQAVTSPCDWGDNTLYFHTGWKQEDGIPVSPDYDSDDNLDWNFATIRGRGKYVGDLLTLNNHAIDWYGEGDEKIFVDGETFPSHMGTGTEDYFNCSWAPVVPFLTPYGGAPRADSPTSHGYNSFLRTRVLDDIPFKECFRFDLEMLSWHHGTVDYAATSFWYGDVDASYCNVDDIQLQ
;
A
#
# COMPACT_ATOMS: atom_id res chain seq x y z
N MET A 1 -31.41 -15.31 78.66
CA MET A 1 -31.53 -15.69 77.24
C MET A 1 -30.82 -14.64 76.43
N LYS A 2 -29.56 -14.87 76.03
CA LYS A 2 -28.73 -13.97 75.21
C LYS A 2 -28.89 -14.40 73.73
N LYS A 3 -29.43 -13.53 72.87
CA LYS A 3 -29.45 -13.73 71.42
C LYS A 3 -28.15 -13.25 70.83
N LEU A 4 -27.39 -14.15 70.25
CA LEU A 4 -26.22 -13.85 69.42
C LEU A 4 -26.71 -13.47 68.03
N PHE A 5 -26.36 -12.29 67.55
CA PHE A 5 -26.48 -11.87 66.17
C PHE A 5 -25.19 -12.21 65.41
N TYR A 6 -25.25 -13.12 64.44
CA TYR A 6 -24.19 -13.35 63.48
C TYR A 6 -24.36 -12.38 62.31
N ILE A 7 -23.39 -11.42 62.17
CA ILE A 7 -23.28 -10.61 60.98
C ILE A 7 -22.41 -11.38 59.98
N ALA A 8 -23.03 -11.90 58.92
CA ALA A 8 -22.30 -12.47 57.78
C ALA A 8 -21.84 -11.35 56.85
N THR A 9 -20.54 -11.08 56.87
CA THR A 9 -19.91 -10.14 55.91
C THR A 9 -19.68 -10.88 54.60
N ALA A 10 -20.54 -10.64 53.60
CA ALA A 10 -20.32 -11.12 52.25
C ALA A 10 -19.20 -10.28 51.59
N LEU A 11 -18.02 -10.83 51.42
CA LEU A 11 -16.98 -10.30 50.54
C LEU A 11 -17.43 -10.50 49.07
N LEU A 12 -17.89 -9.46 48.41
CA LEU A 12 -17.98 -9.43 46.95
C LEU A 12 -16.56 -9.39 46.40
N ALA A 13 -16.05 -10.52 45.93
CA ALA A 13 -14.89 -10.57 45.06
C ALA A 13 -15.33 -10.04 43.68
N ILE A 14 -15.04 -8.78 43.40
CA ILE A 14 -15.11 -8.25 42.04
C ILE A 14 -13.98 -8.91 41.27
N ALA A 15 -14.28 -10.00 40.58
CA ALA A 15 -13.40 -10.55 39.57
C ALA A 15 -13.40 -9.52 38.42
N CYS A 16 -12.37 -8.68 38.36
CA CYS A 16 -12.04 -7.94 37.14
C CYS A 16 -11.72 -8.99 36.07
N THR A 17 -12.72 -9.42 35.33
CA THR A 17 -12.50 -10.10 34.05
C THR A 17 -11.82 -9.08 33.16
N ARG A 18 -10.52 -9.26 32.94
CA ARG A 18 -9.76 -8.42 31.99
C ARG A 18 -10.41 -8.65 30.62
N GLN A 19 -11.05 -7.62 30.09
CA GLN A 19 -11.61 -7.66 28.74
C GLN A 19 -10.47 -8.04 27.77
N ALA A 20 -10.74 -8.97 26.83
CA ALA A 20 -9.81 -9.26 25.76
C ALA A 20 -9.56 -7.98 24.96
N PRO A 21 -8.37 -7.72 24.46
CA PRO A 21 -8.11 -6.57 23.61
C PRO A 21 -8.88 -6.72 22.29
N ASP A 22 -9.40 -5.59 21.78
CA ASP A 22 -10.01 -5.52 20.45
C ASP A 22 -8.93 -5.64 19.37
N VAL A 23 -7.72 -5.09 19.65
CA VAL A 23 -6.56 -5.09 18.75
C VAL A 23 -5.31 -5.48 19.52
N ASP A 24 -4.55 -6.42 18.98
CA ASP A 24 -3.21 -6.77 19.45
C ASP A 24 -2.30 -7.20 18.28
N MET A 25 -1.03 -7.43 18.58
CA MET A 25 -0.05 -7.84 17.56
C MET A 25 -0.39 -9.19 16.91
N ALA A 26 -0.97 -10.12 17.67
CA ALA A 26 -1.33 -11.44 17.14
C ALA A 26 -2.49 -11.34 16.13
N GLY A 27 -3.50 -10.53 16.43
CA GLY A 27 -4.62 -10.23 15.51
C GLY A 27 -4.13 -9.54 14.24
N LEU A 28 -3.26 -8.54 14.36
CA LEU A 28 -2.69 -7.85 13.21
C LEU A 28 -1.83 -8.77 12.32
N LEU A 29 -1.03 -9.66 12.91
CA LEU A 29 -0.28 -10.67 12.15
C LEU A 29 -1.20 -11.66 11.42
N ALA A 30 -2.33 -12.04 12.02
CA ALA A 30 -3.31 -12.90 11.38
C ALA A 30 -4.01 -12.17 10.22
N GLU A 31 -4.36 -10.90 10.39
CA GLU A 31 -4.97 -10.06 9.36
C GLU A 31 -4.09 -9.93 8.10
N MET A 32 -2.76 -9.93 8.25
CA MET A 32 -1.84 -9.82 7.10
C MET A 32 -2.05 -10.88 6.02
N THR A 33 -2.51 -12.06 6.40
CA THR A 33 -2.71 -13.20 5.49
C THR A 33 -4.17 -13.59 5.31
N ASP A 34 -5.08 -12.86 5.95
CA ASP A 34 -6.52 -13.04 5.78
C ASP A 34 -7.00 -12.25 4.56
N ARG A 35 -7.19 -12.95 3.44
CA ARG A 35 -7.70 -12.32 2.21
C ARG A 35 -9.11 -11.74 2.37
N SER A 36 -9.88 -12.19 3.36
CA SER A 36 -11.22 -11.63 3.61
C SER A 36 -11.16 -10.20 4.17
N ALA A 37 -10.08 -9.85 4.86
CA ALA A 37 -9.85 -8.49 5.33
C ALA A 37 -9.84 -7.47 4.19
N ALA A 38 -9.42 -7.83 2.98
CA ALA A 38 -9.39 -6.92 1.84
C ALA A 38 -10.79 -6.46 1.42
N TYR A 39 -11.75 -7.38 1.31
CA TYR A 39 -13.11 -7.08 0.85
C TYR A 39 -14.12 -6.81 1.98
N THR A 40 -13.65 -6.74 3.22
CA THR A 40 -14.51 -6.41 4.37
C THR A 40 -14.17 -5.01 4.87
N PHE A 41 -15.16 -4.11 4.92
CA PHE A 41 -14.98 -2.82 5.57
C PHE A 41 -14.74 -3.05 7.06
N PRO A 42 -13.75 -2.38 7.70
CA PRO A 42 -13.34 -2.69 9.06
C PRO A 42 -14.48 -2.57 10.07
N SER A 43 -14.76 -3.63 10.84
CA SER A 43 -15.73 -3.61 11.94
C SER A 43 -15.24 -2.76 13.12
N ILE A 44 -13.93 -2.78 13.39
CA ILE A 44 -13.24 -1.80 14.23
C ILE A 44 -12.68 -0.78 13.28
N GLU A 45 -13.40 0.32 13.09
CA GLU A 45 -13.00 1.39 12.17
C GLU A 45 -11.61 1.93 12.53
N TYR A 46 -10.88 2.35 11.52
CA TYR A 46 -9.61 3.06 11.69
C TYR A 46 -9.41 4.06 10.56
N ARG A 47 -8.59 5.06 10.83
CA ARG A 47 -7.99 5.90 9.79
C ARG A 47 -6.57 5.44 9.57
N GLN A 48 -6.24 5.12 8.33
CA GLN A 48 -4.85 4.89 7.92
C GLN A 48 -4.23 6.24 7.60
N MET A 49 -3.10 6.53 8.19
CA MET A 49 -2.39 7.81 8.09
C MET A 49 -0.89 7.57 7.88
N GLN A 50 -0.18 8.60 7.45
CA GLN A 50 1.26 8.56 7.31
C GLN A 50 1.88 9.85 7.87
N VAL A 51 2.97 9.72 8.60
CA VAL A 51 3.93 10.81 8.79
C VAL A 51 5.18 10.51 7.98
N SER A 52 5.78 11.54 7.43
CA SER A 52 6.98 11.43 6.60
C SER A 52 7.96 12.56 6.88
N SER A 53 9.10 12.50 6.24
CA SER A 53 10.12 13.56 6.27
C SER A 53 9.90 14.64 5.20
N TYR A 54 8.69 14.80 4.69
CA TYR A 54 8.36 15.83 3.70
C TYR A 54 8.81 17.23 4.15
N ASP A 55 9.07 18.12 3.22
CA ASP A 55 9.49 19.50 3.49
C ASP A 55 8.38 20.26 4.24
N ARG A 56 8.66 20.73 5.45
CA ARG A 56 7.68 21.41 6.32
C ARG A 56 7.25 22.79 5.84
N ARG A 57 7.77 23.27 4.70
CA ARG A 57 7.24 24.44 3.99
C ARG A 57 5.94 24.13 3.25
N THR A 58 5.70 22.86 2.93
CA THR A 58 4.43 22.38 2.34
C THR A 58 3.33 22.40 3.40
N VAL A 59 2.44 23.38 3.35
CA VAL A 59 1.39 23.60 4.36
C VAL A 59 -0.02 23.68 3.79
N SER A 60 -0.17 24.21 2.58
CA SER A 60 -1.47 24.38 1.91
C SER A 60 -1.25 24.62 0.42
N PRO A 61 -2.16 24.13 -0.45
CA PRO A 61 -2.09 24.45 -1.88
C PRO A 61 -2.24 25.95 -2.21
N ASP A 62 -2.78 26.73 -1.28
CA ASP A 62 -2.98 28.19 -1.44
C ASP A 62 -1.79 29.01 -0.92
N GLU A 63 -0.75 28.36 -0.36
CA GLU A 63 0.40 29.02 0.25
C GLU A 63 1.68 28.72 -0.53
N PRO A 64 2.66 29.66 -0.60
CA PRO A 64 3.96 29.39 -1.20
C PRO A 64 4.67 28.18 -0.58
N GLY A 65 5.33 27.37 -1.39
CA GLY A 65 6.07 26.19 -0.95
C GLY A 65 5.24 24.91 -0.95
N TRP A 66 4.08 24.89 -1.60
CA TRP A 66 3.27 23.68 -1.76
C TRP A 66 4.06 22.52 -2.41
N TRP A 67 5.00 22.83 -3.31
CA TRP A 67 5.91 21.87 -3.95
C TRP A 67 7.35 21.95 -3.43
N ALA A 68 7.55 22.38 -2.18
CA ALA A 68 8.88 22.41 -1.57
C ALA A 68 9.41 20.98 -1.38
N ASN A 69 10.71 20.76 -1.67
CA ASN A 69 11.29 19.43 -1.79
C ASN A 69 12.66 19.32 -1.05
N ASP A 70 12.68 19.68 0.26
CA ASP A 70 13.84 19.39 1.15
C ASP A 70 13.48 18.24 2.12
N ASP A 71 12.95 17.15 1.56
CA ASP A 71 12.24 16.10 2.29
C ASP A 71 13.12 15.31 3.25
N GLY A 72 14.37 15.13 2.97
CA GLY A 72 15.30 14.51 3.89
C GLY A 72 15.60 15.31 5.16
N GLY A 73 15.09 16.54 5.25
CA GLY A 73 15.25 17.45 6.37
C GLY A 73 14.05 17.51 7.32
N GLY A 74 12.89 16.98 6.90
CA GLY A 74 11.63 17.13 7.61
C GLY A 74 11.54 16.29 8.90
N TYR A 75 11.07 16.90 9.99
CA TYR A 75 10.68 16.26 11.24
C TYR A 75 9.72 17.20 11.98
N GLU A 76 8.94 16.66 12.95
CA GLU A 76 7.91 17.44 13.65
C GLU A 76 8.51 18.57 14.50
N ARG A 77 9.49 18.24 15.31
CA ARG A 77 10.18 19.16 16.23
C ARG A 77 11.42 18.52 16.85
N LEU A 78 12.19 19.32 17.60
CA LEU A 78 13.33 18.85 18.37
C LEU A 78 12.97 18.81 19.85
N ASP A 79 13.02 17.64 20.46
CA ASP A 79 12.78 17.43 21.88
C ASP A 79 14.10 17.17 22.64
N THR A 80 14.16 17.61 23.92
CA THR A 80 15.21 17.19 24.84
C THR A 80 14.69 16.07 25.75
N ILE A 81 15.13 14.83 25.52
CA ILE A 81 14.68 13.65 26.26
C ILE A 81 15.86 13.05 27.03
N ALA A 82 15.79 13.06 28.36
CA ALA A 82 16.84 12.56 29.24
C ALA A 82 18.26 13.12 28.93
N GLY A 83 18.32 14.41 28.56
CA GLY A 83 19.56 15.11 28.21
C GLY A 83 20.08 14.91 26.78
N ARG A 84 19.33 14.19 25.93
CA ARG A 84 19.65 14.03 24.50
C ARG A 84 18.74 14.92 23.67
N LEU A 85 19.26 15.44 22.55
CA LEU A 85 18.45 16.10 21.52
C LEU A 85 17.95 15.03 20.53
N GLU A 86 16.64 14.89 20.42
CA GLU A 86 15.99 13.90 19.56
C GLU A 86 15.05 14.60 18.59
N LYS A 87 15.24 14.40 17.28
CA LYS A 87 14.29 14.80 16.24
C LYS A 87 13.04 13.92 16.37
N VAL A 88 11.88 14.53 16.54
CA VAL A 88 10.60 13.81 16.59
C VAL A 88 10.14 13.54 15.17
N MET A 89 10.12 12.28 14.79
CA MET A 89 9.65 11.81 13.48
C MET A 89 8.12 11.62 13.48
N MET A 90 7.57 11.13 14.61
CA MET A 90 6.15 10.87 14.82
C MET A 90 5.81 11.09 16.28
N ASP A 91 4.68 11.73 16.59
CA ASP A 91 4.14 11.86 17.96
C ASP A 91 2.62 11.89 17.92
N VAL A 92 1.98 10.74 18.09
CA VAL A 92 0.52 10.59 17.99
C VAL A 92 -0.07 10.08 19.30
N ASN A 93 -1.26 10.56 19.62
CA ASN A 93 -2.01 10.20 20.82
C ASN A 93 -3.29 9.45 20.45
N GLY A 94 -3.65 8.45 21.24
CA GLY A 94 -4.81 7.59 21.06
C GLY A 94 -4.42 6.13 20.80
N PRO A 95 -5.40 5.22 20.75
CA PRO A 95 -5.15 3.84 20.38
C PRO A 95 -4.83 3.72 18.88
N GLY A 96 -3.80 2.94 18.55
CA GLY A 96 -3.37 2.78 17.16
C GLY A 96 -2.39 1.64 16.94
N ALA A 97 -1.87 1.55 15.73
CA ALA A 97 -0.79 0.62 15.37
C ALA A 97 0.05 1.18 14.22
N VAL A 98 1.38 1.17 14.36
CA VAL A 98 2.27 1.37 13.22
C VAL A 98 2.17 0.12 12.35
N THR A 99 1.88 0.31 11.07
CA THR A 99 1.64 -0.77 10.09
C THR A 99 2.76 -0.91 9.07
N ARG A 100 3.49 0.18 8.81
CA ARG A 100 4.61 0.22 7.86
C ARG A 100 5.62 1.28 8.31
N ILE A 101 6.90 0.97 8.22
CA ILE A 101 7.98 1.97 8.24
C ILE A 101 8.82 1.74 6.98
N TRP A 102 8.84 2.75 6.11
CA TRP A 102 9.82 2.84 5.04
C TRP A 102 10.84 3.93 5.41
N MET A 103 12.12 3.69 5.12
CA MET A 103 13.16 4.66 5.42
C MET A 103 14.40 4.45 4.57
N THR A 104 15.09 5.54 4.24
CA THR A 104 16.40 5.49 3.57
C THR A 104 17.32 6.63 4.01
N THR A 105 18.61 6.45 3.81
CA THR A 105 19.65 7.44 4.12
C THR A 105 20.96 7.05 3.45
N LYS A 106 21.84 8.03 3.23
CA LYS A 106 23.23 7.81 2.79
C LYS A 106 24.17 7.47 3.96
N GLU A 107 23.74 7.72 5.20
CA GLU A 107 24.61 7.62 6.38
C GLU A 107 23.93 6.81 7.50
N LYS A 108 24.40 5.58 7.70
CA LYS A 108 23.83 4.65 8.69
C LYS A 108 24.48 4.81 10.08
N PHE A 109 24.20 5.90 10.77
CA PHE A 109 24.58 6.12 12.16
C PHE A 109 23.47 6.88 12.92
N GLY A 110 23.67 7.15 14.20
CA GLY A 110 22.67 7.73 15.10
C GLY A 110 21.84 6.67 15.82
N THR A 111 20.72 7.07 16.41
CA THR A 111 19.88 6.16 17.18
C THR A 111 18.40 6.52 17.05
N MET A 112 17.61 5.60 16.53
CA MET A 112 16.15 5.72 16.49
C MET A 112 15.54 5.09 17.75
N ARG A 113 14.46 5.68 18.27
CA ARG A 113 13.76 5.20 19.46
C ARG A 113 12.26 5.21 19.27
N ILE A 114 11.59 4.20 19.82
CA ILE A 114 10.13 4.10 19.84
C ILE A 114 9.67 4.11 21.30
N TYR A 115 8.85 5.11 21.64
CA TYR A 115 8.22 5.28 22.94
C TYR A 115 6.72 5.02 22.78
N LEU A 116 6.15 4.17 23.63
CA LEU A 116 4.72 3.84 23.60
C LEU A 116 4.04 4.33 24.88
N ASP A 117 2.78 4.75 24.74
CA ASP A 117 1.85 5.05 25.85
C ASP A 117 2.37 6.10 26.84
N GLY A 118 3.14 7.08 26.36
CA GLY A 118 3.71 8.13 27.18
C GLY A 118 4.84 7.69 28.10
N ALA A 119 5.44 6.52 27.85
CA ALA A 119 6.56 6.02 28.66
C ALA A 119 7.79 6.93 28.54
N ARG A 120 8.47 7.16 29.67
CA ARG A 120 9.71 7.98 29.74
C ARG A 120 10.92 7.27 29.14
N LYS A 121 10.89 5.94 29.00
CA LYS A 121 11.95 5.12 28.42
C LYS A 121 11.44 4.50 27.12
N PRO A 122 12.26 4.44 26.07
CA PRO A 122 11.86 3.79 24.83
C PRO A 122 11.67 2.28 25.04
N GLN A 123 10.66 1.73 24.42
CA GLN A 123 10.42 0.28 24.33
C GLN A 123 11.35 -0.38 23.33
N VAL A 124 11.73 0.38 22.28
CA VAL A 124 12.62 -0.09 21.23
C VAL A 124 13.71 0.93 20.98
N VAL A 125 14.94 0.47 20.82
CA VAL A 125 16.12 1.26 20.47
C VAL A 125 16.76 0.60 19.24
N ILE A 126 16.90 1.37 18.17
CA ILE A 126 17.40 0.89 16.89
C ILE A 126 18.62 1.72 16.52
N PRO A 127 19.83 1.13 16.52
CA PRO A 127 21.04 1.85 16.17
C PRO A 127 21.13 2.08 14.65
N ALA A 128 21.80 3.14 14.28
CA ALA A 128 22.29 3.43 12.94
C ALA A 128 21.22 3.69 11.87
N TYR A 129 20.02 4.18 12.23
CA TYR A 129 18.96 4.44 11.26
C TYR A 129 18.73 3.21 10.34
N ASP A 130 18.63 2.02 10.94
CA ASP A 130 18.62 0.76 10.22
C ASP A 130 17.69 -0.25 10.90
N MET A 131 16.51 -0.49 10.32
CA MET A 131 15.51 -1.43 10.87
C MET A 131 16.01 -2.88 10.92
N LYS A 132 17.06 -3.24 10.17
CA LYS A 132 17.73 -4.55 10.34
C LYS A 132 18.41 -4.70 11.71
N ARG A 133 18.60 -3.60 12.44
CA ARG A 133 19.10 -3.59 13.82
C ARG A 133 17.98 -3.51 14.87
N PHE A 134 16.74 -3.78 14.45
CA PHE A 134 15.64 -3.98 15.39
C PHE A 134 16.02 -5.05 16.43
N PRO A 135 15.64 -4.92 17.72
CA PRO A 135 16.12 -5.83 18.78
C PRO A 135 15.61 -7.28 18.69
N LEU A 136 14.86 -7.62 17.66
CA LEU A 136 14.45 -8.98 17.31
C LEU A 136 14.79 -9.24 15.84
N GLU A 137 15.14 -10.48 15.51
CA GLU A 137 15.23 -10.92 14.13
C GLU A 137 13.82 -11.04 13.56
N VAL A 138 13.46 -10.09 12.70
CA VAL A 138 12.13 -10.03 12.07
C VAL A 138 12.16 -10.86 10.79
N PRO A 139 11.24 -11.83 10.62
CA PRO A 139 11.32 -12.82 9.54
C PRO A 139 10.94 -12.24 8.16
N GLY A 140 11.65 -12.72 7.13
CA GLY A 140 11.32 -12.61 5.73
C GLY A 140 10.91 -11.21 5.27
N CYS A 141 9.86 -11.15 4.49
CA CYS A 141 9.33 -9.92 3.93
C CYS A 141 8.76 -8.91 4.95
N LEU A 142 8.67 -9.26 6.23
CA LEU A 142 8.28 -8.30 7.28
C LEU A 142 9.40 -7.29 7.60
N SER A 143 10.64 -7.53 7.12
CA SER A 143 11.76 -6.57 7.23
C SER A 143 12.66 -6.68 6.00
N LEU A 144 12.45 -5.81 5.03
CA LEU A 144 13.18 -5.79 3.76
C LEU A 144 14.30 -4.76 3.79
N THR A 145 15.39 -5.05 3.06
CA THR A 145 16.48 -4.10 2.79
C THR A 145 16.39 -3.67 1.33
N HIS A 146 16.48 -2.37 1.07
CA HIS A 146 16.54 -1.85 -0.28
C HIS A 146 17.93 -2.13 -0.89
N THR A 147 17.96 -2.86 -2.01
CA THR A 147 19.20 -3.26 -2.70
C THR A 147 19.13 -3.08 -4.22
N HIS A 148 18.10 -2.37 -4.70
CA HIS A 148 17.74 -2.22 -6.10
C HIS A 148 18.16 -0.86 -6.69
N TYR A 149 19.28 -0.36 -6.28
CA TYR A 149 19.88 0.89 -6.77
C TYR A 149 21.30 0.65 -7.29
N ALA A 150 21.92 1.66 -7.92
CA ALA A 150 23.22 1.52 -8.58
C ALA A 150 24.33 1.07 -7.62
N GLU A 151 25.31 0.28 -8.13
CA GLU A 151 26.47 -0.18 -7.36
C GLU A 151 27.23 0.97 -6.68
N ALA A 152 27.29 2.15 -7.30
CA ALA A 152 27.88 3.35 -6.71
C ALA A 152 27.21 3.81 -5.41
N MET A 153 26.00 3.33 -5.15
CA MET A 153 25.22 3.58 -3.94
C MET A 153 25.19 2.34 -3.02
N ASP A 154 25.97 1.30 -3.32
CA ASP A 154 26.08 0.13 -2.46
C ASP A 154 26.55 0.53 -1.06
N GLY A 155 25.92 -0.03 -0.03
CA GLY A 155 26.16 0.34 1.37
C GLY A 155 25.34 1.52 1.89
N VAL A 156 24.76 2.37 1.02
CA VAL A 156 23.67 3.27 1.41
C VAL A 156 22.35 2.50 1.34
N GLY A 157 21.26 3.12 1.66
CA GLY A 157 19.97 2.53 1.46
C GLY A 157 19.17 2.43 2.72
N GLY A 158 18.05 1.78 2.60
CA GLY A 158 17.01 1.81 3.58
C GLY A 158 16.35 0.46 3.81
N ASN A 159 15.21 0.55 4.44
CA ASN A 159 14.42 -0.60 4.84
C ASN A 159 12.94 -0.32 4.62
N SER A 160 12.19 -1.38 4.33
CA SER A 160 10.74 -1.44 4.54
C SER A 160 10.46 -2.45 5.65
N PHE A 161 9.68 -2.04 6.65
CA PHE A 161 9.41 -2.82 7.85
C PHE A 161 7.90 -2.88 8.07
N PHE A 162 7.35 -4.10 8.16
CA PHE A 162 5.92 -4.37 8.19
C PHE A 162 5.47 -5.11 9.45
N LEU A 163 6.38 -5.40 10.40
CA LEU A 163 5.98 -5.97 11.69
C LEU A 163 5.13 -4.96 12.45
N PRO A 164 3.86 -5.27 12.80
CA PRO A 164 2.96 -4.30 13.41
C PRO A 164 3.38 -3.93 14.83
N ILE A 165 3.27 -2.63 15.16
CA ILE A 165 3.58 -2.09 16.50
C ILE A 165 2.33 -1.41 17.06
N PRO A 166 1.38 -2.15 17.69
CA PRO A 166 0.20 -1.57 18.32
C PRO A 166 0.54 -0.77 19.59
N PHE A 167 -0.27 0.26 19.87
CA PHE A 167 -0.15 1.11 21.05
C PHE A 167 -1.52 1.53 21.58
N ALA A 168 -1.70 1.56 22.91
CA ALA A 168 -2.98 1.82 23.55
C ALA A 168 -3.28 3.30 23.76
N LYS A 169 -2.26 4.14 23.95
CA LYS A 169 -2.42 5.56 24.31
C LYS A 169 -1.62 6.51 23.44
N GLY A 170 -0.64 6.02 22.70
CA GLY A 170 0.15 6.83 21.81
C GLY A 170 1.49 6.22 21.45
N CYS A 171 2.06 6.73 20.37
CA CYS A 171 3.36 6.32 19.85
C CYS A 171 4.18 7.55 19.50
N LYS A 172 5.42 7.62 20.06
CA LYS A 172 6.41 8.62 19.66
C LYS A 172 7.62 7.89 19.09
N ILE A 173 8.03 8.29 17.89
CA ILE A 173 9.24 7.80 17.22
C ILE A 173 10.20 8.97 17.06
N THR A 174 11.44 8.78 17.47
CA THR A 174 12.45 9.84 17.46
C THR A 174 13.74 9.34 16.85
N PHE A 175 14.57 10.31 16.43
CA PHE A 175 15.92 10.04 15.95
C PHE A 175 16.92 11.00 16.57
N GLU A 176 18.01 10.45 17.15
CA GLU A 176 19.14 11.20 17.70
C GLU A 176 20.30 11.15 16.70
N GLU A 177 20.66 12.32 16.16
CA GLU A 177 21.89 12.48 15.39
C GLU A 177 23.10 12.55 16.32
N PRO A 178 24.26 11.98 15.96
CA PRO A 178 25.48 12.15 16.71
C PRO A 178 25.93 13.61 16.82
N ASP A 179 25.67 14.38 15.76
CA ASP A 179 25.90 15.82 15.70
C ASP A 179 24.71 16.49 15.00
N ILE A 180 23.88 17.18 15.76
CA ILE A 180 22.67 17.86 15.25
C ILE A 180 22.99 19.04 14.33
N THR A 181 24.21 19.53 14.30
CA THR A 181 24.63 20.65 13.44
C THR A 181 24.96 20.19 12.02
N VAL A 182 25.15 18.89 11.80
CA VAL A 182 25.40 18.31 10.49
C VAL A 182 24.06 17.95 9.85
N LYS A 183 23.79 18.50 8.67
CA LYS A 183 22.58 18.16 7.90
C LYS A 183 22.81 16.85 7.15
N ILE A 184 22.13 15.80 7.58
CA ILE A 184 22.12 14.48 6.95
C ILE A 184 20.69 14.20 6.51
N PRO A 185 20.44 13.95 5.22
CA PRO A 185 19.11 13.57 4.75
C PRO A 185 18.64 12.25 5.37
N ARG A 186 17.46 12.28 5.98
CA ARG A 186 16.78 11.15 6.61
C ARG A 186 15.38 11.05 6.04
N TYR A 187 15.22 10.25 5.00
CA TYR A 187 13.91 10.02 4.40
C TYR A 187 13.16 8.93 5.17
N TYR A 188 11.89 9.16 5.43
CA TYR A 188 11.04 8.16 6.08
C TYR A 188 9.56 8.36 5.78
N HIS A 189 8.82 7.24 5.71
CA HIS A 189 7.37 7.15 5.79
C HIS A 189 7.01 6.22 6.93
N ILE A 190 6.18 6.67 7.86
CA ILE A 190 5.64 5.86 8.95
C ILE A 190 4.14 5.80 8.77
N GLY A 191 3.64 4.69 8.22
CA GLY A 191 2.22 4.41 8.08
C GLY A 191 1.65 3.84 9.38
N TYR A 192 0.47 4.32 9.79
CA TYR A 192 -0.14 3.90 11.03
C TYR A 192 -1.67 3.99 10.98
N ARG A 193 -2.33 3.08 11.69
CA ARG A 193 -3.76 3.10 11.96
C ARG A 193 -4.05 3.86 13.24
N MET A 194 -5.08 4.70 13.23
CA MET A 194 -5.68 5.29 14.43
C MET A 194 -7.08 4.74 14.62
N TYR A 195 -7.33 4.12 15.75
CA TYR A 195 -8.64 3.57 16.14
C TYR A 195 -9.46 4.62 16.90
N PRO A 196 -10.80 4.47 16.94
CA PRO A 196 -11.67 5.31 17.76
C PRO A 196 -11.29 5.27 19.24
N GLU A 197 -11.55 6.38 19.94
CA GLU A 197 -11.40 6.42 21.40
C GLU A 197 -12.24 5.33 22.07
N GLY A 198 -11.65 4.65 23.04
CA GLY A 198 -12.29 3.52 23.73
C GLY A 198 -11.95 2.14 23.14
N THR A 199 -11.34 2.06 21.97
CA THR A 199 -10.81 0.78 21.45
C THR A 199 -9.72 0.24 22.39
N VAL A 200 -9.87 -1.01 22.81
CA VAL A 200 -8.91 -1.66 23.72
C VAL A 200 -7.76 -2.26 22.92
N VAL A 201 -6.64 -1.55 22.88
CA VAL A 201 -5.42 -2.00 22.19
C VAL A 201 -4.42 -2.54 23.21
N LYS A 202 -3.88 -3.74 22.95
CA LYS A 202 -2.75 -4.29 23.69
C LYS A 202 -1.45 -3.79 23.07
N SER A 203 -0.76 -2.89 23.76
CA SER A 203 0.47 -2.29 23.27
C SER A 203 1.58 -3.31 23.05
N PHE A 204 2.38 -3.06 22.03
CA PHE A 204 3.57 -3.82 21.70
C PHE A 204 4.55 -3.91 22.87
N SER A 205 5.18 -5.06 23.00
CA SER A 205 6.36 -5.25 23.82
C SER A 205 7.32 -6.25 23.18
N LEU A 206 8.62 -6.07 23.35
CA LEU A 206 9.63 -7.02 22.84
C LEU A 206 9.42 -8.44 23.38
N ALA A 207 8.96 -8.58 24.62
CA ALA A 207 8.70 -9.87 25.22
C ALA A 207 7.53 -10.61 24.56
N GLU A 208 6.47 -9.89 24.20
CA GLU A 208 5.32 -10.45 23.46
C GLU A 208 5.70 -10.73 22.01
N ALA A 209 6.35 -9.78 21.34
CA ALA A 209 6.80 -9.95 19.95
C ALA A 209 7.71 -11.19 19.80
N LYS A 210 8.62 -11.42 20.77
CA LYS A 210 9.45 -12.63 20.79
C LYS A 210 8.64 -13.93 20.87
N LYS A 211 7.51 -13.93 21.59
CA LYS A 211 6.62 -15.11 21.65
C LYS A 211 5.88 -15.33 20.33
N LEU A 212 5.58 -14.23 19.61
CA LEU A 212 4.84 -14.24 18.36
C LEU A 212 5.74 -14.42 17.12
N LEU A 213 7.07 -14.56 17.27
CA LEU A 213 7.98 -14.82 16.14
C LEU A 213 7.54 -16.01 15.28
N PRO A 214 7.07 -17.15 15.81
CA PRO A 214 6.58 -18.24 14.96
C PRO A 214 5.36 -17.84 14.10
N GLN A 215 4.45 -17.01 14.63
CA GLN A 215 3.32 -16.50 13.86
C GLN A 215 3.77 -15.47 12.81
N ALA A 216 4.71 -14.60 13.16
CA ALA A 216 5.31 -13.67 12.22
C ALA A 216 6.05 -14.39 11.08
N GLN A 217 6.76 -15.49 11.40
CA GLN A 217 7.40 -16.36 10.40
C GLN A 217 6.36 -16.98 9.47
N ALA A 218 5.27 -17.53 10.00
CA ALA A 218 4.21 -18.12 9.18
C ALA A 218 3.53 -17.07 8.28
N ALA A 219 3.32 -15.83 8.78
CA ALA A 219 2.79 -14.75 7.98
C ALA A 219 3.75 -14.35 6.84
N ALA A 220 5.05 -14.22 7.12
CA ALA A 220 6.05 -13.91 6.10
C ALA A 220 6.11 -15.00 5.02
N GLU A 221 6.15 -16.27 5.41
CA GLU A 221 6.16 -17.42 4.48
C GLU A 221 4.92 -17.45 3.59
N ALA A 222 3.73 -17.17 4.16
CA ALA A 222 2.49 -17.14 3.40
C ALA A 222 2.46 -15.98 2.38
N LEU A 223 2.95 -14.79 2.78
CA LEU A 223 3.05 -13.63 1.89
C LEU A 223 4.05 -13.85 0.75
N GLU A 224 5.19 -14.48 1.03
CA GLU A 224 6.24 -14.80 0.05
C GLU A 224 5.86 -15.95 -0.88
N ASN A 225 5.01 -16.87 -0.41
CA ASN A 225 4.59 -18.06 -1.15
C ASN A 225 3.06 -18.20 -1.10
N PRO A 226 2.31 -17.32 -1.79
CA PRO A 226 0.85 -17.35 -1.74
C PRO A 226 0.30 -18.67 -2.29
N ALA A 227 -0.46 -19.37 -1.45
CA ALA A 227 -1.10 -20.62 -1.84
C ALA A 227 -2.17 -20.38 -2.91
N ASP A 228 -2.31 -21.35 -3.81
CA ASP A 228 -3.41 -21.42 -4.77
C ASP A 228 -4.75 -21.51 -4.03
N ALA A 229 -5.79 -20.89 -4.60
CA ALA A 229 -7.12 -20.96 -4.01
C ALA A 229 -7.74 -22.35 -4.19
N GLU A 230 -8.46 -22.81 -3.16
CA GLU A 230 -9.27 -24.01 -3.20
C GLU A 230 -10.75 -23.65 -3.45
N GLY A 231 -11.45 -24.40 -4.29
CA GLY A 231 -12.85 -24.14 -4.58
C GLY A 231 -13.33 -24.76 -5.89
N THR A 232 -14.50 -24.30 -6.36
CA THR A 232 -15.08 -24.72 -7.63
C THR A 232 -14.35 -24.02 -8.77
N GLN A 233 -13.84 -24.81 -9.73
CA GLN A 233 -13.15 -24.29 -10.90
C GLN A 233 -14.13 -24.10 -12.06
N ASN A 234 -14.14 -22.89 -12.61
CA ASN A 234 -14.91 -22.51 -13.79
C ASN A 234 -13.95 -21.98 -14.84
N SER A 235 -14.08 -22.40 -16.09
CA SER A 235 -13.17 -21.96 -17.14
C SER A 235 -13.83 -21.88 -18.52
N VAL A 236 -13.31 -20.99 -19.33
CA VAL A 236 -13.63 -20.86 -20.76
C VAL A 236 -12.32 -20.69 -21.54
N VAL A 237 -12.31 -21.18 -22.77
CA VAL A 237 -11.16 -21.09 -23.68
C VAL A 237 -11.64 -20.87 -25.09
N ASP A 238 -10.98 -19.97 -25.82
CA ASP A 238 -11.25 -19.74 -27.24
C ASP A 238 -10.07 -19.06 -27.93
N ASP A 239 -10.08 -19.12 -29.27
CA ASP A 239 -9.26 -18.27 -30.12
C ASP A 239 -9.91 -16.89 -30.26
N LEU A 240 -9.38 -15.92 -29.51
CA LEU A 240 -9.93 -14.58 -29.37
C LEU A 240 -9.48 -13.68 -30.53
N ALA A 241 -10.31 -13.58 -31.55
CA ALA A 241 -10.05 -12.74 -32.73
C ALA A 241 -10.15 -11.24 -32.42
N PRO A 242 -9.53 -10.36 -33.24
CA PRO A 242 -9.68 -8.91 -33.11
C PRO A 242 -11.13 -8.44 -33.01
N GLY A 243 -11.42 -7.56 -32.04
CA GLY A 243 -12.75 -7.01 -31.77
C GLY A 243 -13.72 -7.99 -31.09
N LYS A 244 -13.29 -9.20 -30.72
CA LYS A 244 -14.11 -10.19 -30.00
C LYS A 244 -13.83 -10.18 -28.52
N GLU A 245 -14.74 -10.79 -27.75
CA GLU A 245 -14.61 -11.01 -26.33
C GLU A 245 -14.73 -12.50 -25.97
N LEU A 246 -13.94 -12.95 -24.98
CA LEU A 246 -14.09 -14.23 -24.30
C LEU A 246 -14.74 -13.97 -22.95
N VAL A 247 -15.84 -14.63 -22.65
CA VAL A 247 -16.65 -14.34 -21.45
C VAL A 247 -16.78 -15.58 -20.57
N LEU A 248 -16.41 -15.43 -19.29
CA LEU A 248 -16.70 -16.37 -18.23
C LEU A 248 -17.86 -15.79 -17.39
N ALA A 249 -19.01 -16.44 -17.43
CA ALA A 249 -20.19 -16.08 -16.66
C ALA A 249 -20.37 -17.05 -15.49
N LEU A 250 -20.57 -16.51 -14.29
CA LEU A 250 -20.79 -17.23 -13.04
C LEU A 250 -22.14 -16.82 -12.47
N ALA A 251 -22.91 -17.80 -11.96
CA ALA A 251 -24.17 -17.57 -11.29
C ALA A 251 -24.18 -18.40 -10.01
N ALA A 252 -24.18 -17.75 -8.86
CA ALA A 252 -24.22 -18.36 -7.54
C ALA A 252 -24.63 -17.30 -6.52
N ASP A 253 -25.42 -17.70 -5.53
CA ASP A 253 -25.78 -16.80 -4.44
C ASP A 253 -24.63 -16.67 -3.46
N ASP A 254 -24.39 -15.43 -2.97
CA ASP A 254 -23.39 -15.06 -1.96
C ASP A 254 -22.05 -15.81 -2.13
N SER A 255 -21.39 -15.52 -3.23
CA SER A 255 -20.15 -16.19 -3.67
C SER A 255 -19.03 -15.20 -3.93
N LYS A 256 -17.82 -15.70 -4.12
CA LYS A 256 -16.68 -14.89 -4.52
C LYS A 256 -15.77 -15.65 -5.48
N ILE A 257 -15.08 -14.93 -6.34
CA ILE A 257 -13.90 -15.43 -7.04
C ILE A 257 -12.73 -15.25 -6.07
N ASP A 258 -12.15 -16.35 -5.60
CA ASP A 258 -10.97 -16.32 -4.73
C ASP A 258 -9.68 -16.12 -5.52
N GLU A 259 -9.69 -16.59 -6.77
CA GLU A 259 -8.54 -16.48 -7.66
C GLU A 259 -9.00 -16.45 -9.12
N LEU A 260 -8.52 -15.45 -9.86
CA LEU A 260 -8.71 -15.33 -11.30
C LEU A 260 -7.39 -15.63 -12.01
N ARG A 261 -7.39 -16.66 -12.87
CA ARG A 261 -6.26 -17.05 -13.70
C ARG A 261 -6.56 -16.72 -15.16
N ILE A 262 -5.64 -16.05 -15.80
CA ILE A 262 -5.73 -15.69 -17.21
C ILE A 262 -4.50 -16.25 -17.90
N LYS A 263 -4.72 -17.00 -18.99
CA LYS A 263 -3.62 -17.46 -19.84
C LYS A 263 -3.86 -16.97 -21.25
N VAL A 264 -2.86 -16.33 -21.81
CA VAL A 264 -2.86 -15.86 -23.20
C VAL A 264 -1.65 -16.43 -23.92
N SER A 265 -1.82 -16.86 -25.16
CA SER A 265 -0.76 -17.40 -26.00
C SER A 265 -1.03 -17.11 -27.48
N GLY A 266 -0.10 -17.47 -28.36
CA GLY A 266 -0.22 -17.22 -29.79
C GLY A 266 0.22 -15.81 -30.21
N PHE A 267 1.07 -15.15 -29.38
CA PHE A 267 1.65 -13.86 -29.72
C PHE A 267 2.67 -13.98 -30.86
N PRO A 268 2.83 -12.93 -31.71
CA PRO A 268 4.03 -12.78 -32.52
C PRO A 268 5.27 -12.72 -31.62
N GLU A 269 6.41 -13.20 -32.11
CA GLU A 269 7.67 -13.29 -31.33
C GLU A 269 8.07 -11.97 -30.66
N ASP A 270 7.81 -10.80 -31.33
CA ASP A 270 8.11 -9.47 -30.81
C ASP A 270 6.84 -8.70 -30.33
N GLY A 271 5.72 -9.40 -30.16
CA GLY A 271 4.41 -8.75 -29.96
C GLY A 271 3.79 -8.93 -28.58
N TYR A 272 4.46 -9.60 -27.66
CA TYR A 272 3.89 -9.96 -26.35
C TYR A 272 3.37 -8.75 -25.56
N GLY A 273 4.23 -7.78 -25.28
CA GLY A 273 3.84 -6.60 -24.50
C GLY A 273 2.72 -5.79 -25.12
N HIS A 274 2.75 -5.62 -26.47
CA HIS A 274 1.68 -4.94 -27.19
C HIS A 274 0.37 -5.73 -27.15
N ALA A 275 0.43 -7.06 -27.29
CA ALA A 275 -0.75 -7.90 -27.21
C ALA A 275 -1.39 -7.83 -25.81
N MET A 276 -0.59 -7.97 -24.74
CA MET A 276 -1.07 -7.85 -23.37
C MET A 276 -1.70 -6.49 -23.07
N ARG A 277 -1.15 -5.39 -23.65
CA ARG A 277 -1.72 -4.04 -23.54
C ARG A 277 -3.02 -3.87 -24.31
N SER A 278 -3.15 -4.57 -25.43
CA SER A 278 -4.33 -4.51 -26.31
C SER A 278 -5.49 -5.41 -25.85
N LEU A 279 -5.24 -6.28 -24.86
CA LEU A 279 -6.26 -7.11 -24.23
C LEU A 279 -6.83 -6.35 -23.02
N ILE A 280 -8.14 -6.09 -23.05
CA ILE A 280 -8.82 -5.37 -21.97
C ILE A 280 -9.58 -6.38 -21.11
N LEU A 281 -9.21 -6.47 -19.84
CA LEU A 281 -9.96 -7.22 -18.85
C LEU A 281 -11.12 -6.36 -18.36
N LYS A 282 -12.32 -6.97 -18.35
CA LYS A 282 -13.54 -6.37 -17.82
C LYS A 282 -14.17 -7.32 -16.82
N ALA A 283 -14.74 -6.79 -15.74
CA ALA A 283 -15.62 -7.58 -14.90
C ALA A 283 -16.83 -6.75 -14.44
N SER A 284 -17.95 -7.44 -14.32
CA SER A 284 -19.15 -6.91 -13.68
C SER A 284 -19.63 -7.88 -12.61
N PHE A 285 -20.11 -7.32 -11.50
CA PHE A 285 -20.68 -8.04 -10.39
C PHE A 285 -22.11 -7.53 -10.18
N ASP A 286 -23.07 -8.46 -10.11
CA ASP A 286 -24.50 -8.17 -9.95
C ASP A 286 -25.03 -7.13 -10.97
N GLY A 287 -24.55 -7.22 -12.20
CA GLY A 287 -24.93 -6.34 -13.31
C GLY A 287 -24.20 -5.00 -13.37
N VAL A 288 -23.33 -4.66 -12.40
CA VAL A 288 -22.59 -3.40 -12.38
C VAL A 288 -21.15 -3.63 -12.87
N ALA A 289 -20.69 -2.84 -13.85
CA ALA A 289 -19.30 -2.89 -14.33
C ALA A 289 -18.38 -2.23 -13.30
N MET A 290 -17.38 -2.97 -12.82
CA MET A 290 -16.49 -2.54 -11.74
C MET A 290 -15.01 -2.69 -12.09
N VAL A 291 -14.67 -3.51 -13.09
CA VAL A 291 -13.28 -3.72 -13.53
C VAL A 291 -13.18 -3.40 -15.01
N GLU A 292 -12.24 -2.52 -15.36
CA GLU A 292 -11.80 -2.30 -16.75
C GLU A 292 -10.36 -1.79 -16.75
N ALA A 293 -9.44 -2.61 -17.29
CA ALA A 293 -8.03 -2.23 -17.43
C ALA A 293 -7.35 -3.05 -18.54
N PRO A 294 -6.28 -2.54 -19.19
CA PRO A 294 -5.40 -3.36 -20.00
C PRO A 294 -4.84 -4.52 -19.19
N LEU A 295 -4.74 -5.71 -19.78
CA LEU A 295 -4.27 -6.90 -19.08
C LEU A 295 -2.82 -6.76 -18.60
N SER A 296 -1.97 -6.03 -19.34
CA SER A 296 -0.61 -5.68 -18.91
C SER A 296 -0.58 -4.92 -17.60
N ASP A 297 -1.53 -4.00 -17.42
CA ASP A 297 -1.62 -3.15 -16.22
C ASP A 297 -2.32 -3.89 -15.08
N PHE A 298 -3.39 -4.60 -15.37
CA PHE A 298 -4.06 -5.44 -14.38
C PHE A 298 -3.13 -6.51 -13.79
N SER A 299 -2.17 -7.03 -14.56
CA SER A 299 -1.17 -8.00 -14.08
C SER A 299 -0.14 -7.42 -13.11
N GLY A 300 -0.11 -6.08 -12.95
CA GLY A 300 0.89 -5.36 -12.16
C GLY A 300 2.20 -5.09 -12.89
N GLY A 301 2.34 -5.51 -14.16
CA GLY A 301 3.57 -5.33 -14.95
C GLY A 301 3.64 -4.00 -15.70
N GLY A 302 2.50 -3.51 -16.21
CA GLY A 302 2.44 -2.29 -17.00
C GLY A 302 3.00 -2.43 -18.41
N PHE A 303 3.65 -1.40 -18.93
CA PHE A 303 4.22 -1.39 -20.26
C PHE A 303 5.21 -2.54 -20.48
N GLY A 304 4.95 -3.33 -21.55
CA GLY A 304 5.74 -4.52 -21.88
C GLY A 304 5.33 -5.78 -21.12
N ALA A 305 4.44 -5.67 -20.14
CA ALA A 305 3.94 -6.76 -19.30
C ALA A 305 5.04 -7.67 -18.73
N PRO A 306 6.08 -7.12 -18.07
CA PRO A 306 7.10 -7.92 -17.42
C PRO A 306 6.51 -8.84 -16.34
N ALA A 307 7.29 -9.83 -15.90
CA ALA A 307 6.90 -10.69 -14.79
C ALA A 307 6.67 -9.90 -13.52
N THR A 308 5.67 -10.34 -12.75
CA THR A 308 5.38 -9.82 -11.40
C THR A 308 5.22 -10.99 -10.43
N GLU A 309 5.61 -10.79 -9.19
CA GLU A 309 5.46 -11.79 -8.14
C GLU A 309 5.11 -11.08 -6.83
N GLY A 310 3.92 -11.34 -6.30
CA GLY A 310 3.45 -10.70 -5.08
C GLY A 310 2.30 -11.47 -4.44
N TRP A 311 1.90 -11.02 -3.27
CA TRP A 311 0.79 -11.62 -2.52
C TRP A 311 -0.52 -11.62 -3.30
N TRP A 312 -0.84 -10.50 -3.96
CA TRP A 312 -2.11 -10.30 -4.66
C TRP A 312 -2.05 -10.60 -6.16
N LEU A 313 -0.94 -10.30 -6.80
CA LEU A 313 -0.78 -10.38 -8.25
C LEU A 313 0.50 -11.11 -8.61
N SER A 314 0.42 -11.97 -9.63
CA SER A 314 1.58 -12.63 -10.22
C SER A 314 1.41 -12.76 -11.73
N SER A 315 2.50 -12.59 -12.46
CA SER A 315 2.57 -12.83 -13.91
C SER A 315 3.95 -13.41 -14.25
N ASP A 316 3.99 -14.39 -15.14
CA ASP A 316 5.26 -14.99 -15.59
C ASP A 316 5.98 -14.19 -16.67
N GLY A 317 5.40 -13.06 -17.13
CA GLY A 317 5.94 -12.31 -18.26
C GLY A 317 5.84 -13.03 -19.60
N ALA A 318 5.04 -14.11 -19.68
CA ALA A 318 4.88 -14.95 -20.85
C ALA A 318 3.40 -15.29 -21.18
N GLY A 319 2.47 -14.64 -20.48
CA GLY A 319 1.02 -14.72 -20.74
C GLY A 319 0.19 -15.40 -19.66
N ASN A 320 0.80 -15.89 -18.58
CA ASN A 320 0.04 -16.36 -17.43
C ASN A 320 -0.05 -15.23 -16.39
N VAL A 321 -1.27 -14.93 -15.95
CA VAL A 321 -1.58 -13.93 -14.92
C VAL A 321 -2.45 -14.57 -13.85
N VAL A 322 -2.12 -14.34 -12.59
CA VAL A 322 -2.90 -14.78 -11.43
C VAL A 322 -3.23 -13.57 -10.57
N CYS A 323 -4.53 -13.33 -10.37
CA CYS A 323 -5.03 -12.33 -9.45
C CYS A 323 -5.68 -13.04 -8.26
N ARG A 324 -5.21 -12.72 -7.05
CA ARG A 324 -5.65 -13.27 -5.77
C ARG A 324 -6.45 -12.26 -4.94
N PHE A 325 -6.76 -11.09 -5.49
CA PHE A 325 -7.75 -10.20 -4.91
C PHE A 325 -9.11 -10.88 -4.97
N PRO A 326 -9.76 -11.21 -3.84
CA PRO A 326 -11.07 -11.84 -3.86
C PRO A 326 -12.10 -10.89 -4.48
N MET A 327 -13.03 -11.45 -5.26
CA MET A 327 -14.07 -10.67 -5.95
C MET A 327 -15.45 -11.17 -5.53
N PRO A 328 -16.03 -10.64 -4.43
CA PRO A 328 -17.37 -11.00 -3.97
C PRO A 328 -18.48 -10.59 -4.94
N PHE A 329 -19.54 -11.39 -5.01
CA PHE A 329 -20.78 -11.08 -5.73
C PHE A 329 -21.97 -11.80 -5.08
N ARG A 330 -23.19 -11.24 -5.19
CA ARG A 330 -24.38 -11.79 -4.58
C ARG A 330 -25.13 -12.78 -5.45
N HIS A 331 -25.19 -12.55 -6.76
CA HIS A 331 -25.98 -13.35 -7.67
C HIS A 331 -25.24 -13.76 -8.93
N GLU A 332 -24.46 -12.84 -9.50
CA GLU A 332 -23.73 -13.11 -10.73
C GLU A 332 -22.40 -12.36 -10.81
N ALA A 333 -21.44 -12.99 -11.46
CA ALA A 333 -20.22 -12.33 -11.91
C ALA A 333 -19.98 -12.66 -13.39
N LYS A 334 -19.50 -11.65 -14.13
CA LYS A 334 -19.12 -11.80 -15.52
C LYS A 334 -17.71 -11.25 -15.69
N VAL A 335 -16.78 -12.11 -16.07
CA VAL A 335 -15.40 -11.74 -16.40
C VAL A 335 -15.21 -11.88 -17.90
N ALA A 336 -14.73 -10.83 -18.56
CA ALA A 336 -14.52 -10.81 -20.00
C ALA A 336 -13.12 -10.34 -20.36
N LEU A 337 -12.51 -10.96 -21.35
CA LEU A 337 -11.29 -10.50 -22.00
C LEU A 337 -11.63 -10.02 -23.41
N VAL A 338 -11.39 -8.75 -23.70
CA VAL A 338 -11.72 -8.12 -25.00
C VAL A 338 -10.43 -7.90 -25.78
N ASN A 339 -10.33 -8.43 -26.98
CA ASN A 339 -9.18 -8.21 -27.86
C ASN A 339 -9.37 -6.93 -28.69
N LYS A 340 -8.64 -5.87 -28.32
CA LYS A 340 -8.55 -4.61 -29.08
C LYS A 340 -7.36 -4.58 -30.05
N GLY A 341 -6.52 -5.61 -30.01
CA GLY A 341 -5.35 -5.75 -30.88
C GLY A 341 -5.72 -6.22 -32.30
N GLY A 342 -4.71 -6.29 -33.15
CA GLY A 342 -4.84 -6.65 -34.57
C GLY A 342 -4.64 -8.14 -34.89
N LYS A 343 -4.36 -8.99 -33.89
CA LYS A 343 -4.06 -10.42 -34.07
C LYS A 343 -4.95 -11.27 -33.18
N THR A 344 -5.29 -12.47 -33.69
CA THR A 344 -5.95 -13.49 -32.87
C THR A 344 -4.96 -14.05 -31.85
N VAL A 345 -5.41 -14.24 -30.63
CA VAL A 345 -4.67 -14.89 -29.54
C VAL A 345 -5.50 -16.05 -29.00
N ASN A 346 -4.85 -17.09 -28.48
CA ASN A 346 -5.55 -18.11 -27.71
C ASN A 346 -5.64 -17.64 -26.25
N ALA A 347 -6.85 -17.59 -25.70
CA ALA A 347 -7.12 -17.09 -24.37
C ALA A 347 -7.88 -18.10 -23.51
N VAL A 348 -7.50 -18.19 -22.23
CA VAL A 348 -8.19 -18.95 -21.19
C VAL A 348 -8.51 -18.00 -20.05
N LEU A 349 -9.78 -17.99 -19.62
CA LEU A 349 -10.19 -17.42 -18.35
C LEU A 349 -10.61 -18.55 -17.41
N GLN A 350 -10.05 -18.57 -16.20
CA GLN A 350 -10.39 -19.52 -15.15
C GLN A 350 -10.61 -18.78 -13.84
N ALA A 351 -11.72 -19.04 -13.18
CA ALA A 351 -12.04 -18.56 -11.84
C ALA A 351 -12.17 -19.74 -10.87
N VAL A 352 -11.52 -19.62 -9.72
CA VAL A 352 -11.74 -20.48 -8.57
C VAL A 352 -12.70 -19.77 -7.64
N THR A 353 -13.85 -20.38 -7.34
CA THR A 353 -14.91 -19.75 -6.57
C THR A 353 -15.25 -20.52 -5.30
N SER A 354 -15.64 -19.79 -4.26
CA SER A 354 -16.15 -20.36 -3.00
C SER A 354 -17.31 -19.52 -2.46
N PRO A 355 -18.10 -20.03 -1.50
CA PRO A 355 -19.10 -19.23 -0.80
C PRO A 355 -18.49 -17.99 -0.14
N CYS A 356 -19.25 -16.89 -0.11
CA CYS A 356 -18.93 -15.67 0.60
C CYS A 356 -19.89 -15.49 1.77
N ASP A 357 -19.36 -15.22 2.96
CA ASP A 357 -20.18 -14.80 4.10
C ASP A 357 -20.55 -13.34 3.93
N TRP A 358 -21.65 -13.10 3.18
CA TRP A 358 -22.05 -11.75 2.78
C TRP A 358 -22.72 -11.01 3.95
N GLY A 359 -22.20 -9.83 4.28
CA GLY A 359 -22.74 -8.94 5.31
C GLY A 359 -22.73 -7.48 4.88
N ASP A 360 -23.17 -6.57 5.76
CA ASP A 360 -23.24 -5.12 5.51
C ASP A 360 -21.88 -4.47 5.24
N ASN A 361 -20.80 -5.14 5.64
CA ASN A 361 -19.43 -4.69 5.43
C ASN A 361 -18.72 -5.35 4.25
N THR A 362 -19.39 -6.23 3.51
CA THR A 362 -18.83 -6.87 2.32
C THR A 362 -18.80 -5.86 1.17
N LEU A 363 -17.63 -5.70 0.56
CA LEU A 363 -17.36 -4.77 -0.52
C LEU A 363 -17.10 -5.52 -1.83
N TYR A 364 -17.40 -4.90 -2.95
CA TYR A 364 -17.05 -5.39 -4.28
C TYR A 364 -15.65 -4.95 -4.68
N PHE A 365 -14.98 -5.77 -5.51
CA PHE A 365 -13.68 -5.44 -6.08
C PHE A 365 -13.83 -4.52 -7.30
N HIS A 366 -13.02 -3.49 -7.35
CA HIS A 366 -13.00 -2.49 -8.43
C HIS A 366 -11.58 -2.26 -8.94
N THR A 367 -11.49 -1.76 -10.19
CA THR A 367 -10.29 -1.11 -10.70
C THR A 367 -10.62 0.28 -11.23
N GLY A 368 -9.69 1.22 -11.07
CA GLY A 368 -9.64 2.45 -11.87
C GLY A 368 -8.46 2.37 -12.82
N TRP A 369 -8.60 2.87 -14.05
CA TRP A 369 -7.50 2.96 -15.00
C TRP A 369 -7.58 4.24 -15.80
N LYS A 370 -6.44 4.89 -15.99
CA LYS A 370 -6.30 6.06 -16.85
C LYS A 370 -4.89 6.12 -17.46
N GLN A 371 -4.77 6.83 -18.57
CA GLN A 371 -3.50 7.15 -19.21
C GLN A 371 -3.52 8.61 -19.67
N GLU A 372 -2.39 9.26 -19.55
CA GLU A 372 -2.14 10.62 -20.06
C GLU A 372 -0.71 10.70 -20.58
N ASP A 373 -0.54 11.26 -21.78
CA ASP A 373 0.73 11.36 -22.45
C ASP A 373 1.23 12.83 -22.43
N GLY A 374 2.55 13.01 -22.39
CA GLY A 374 3.17 14.32 -22.49
C GLY A 374 3.00 15.23 -21.26
N ILE A 375 2.80 14.66 -20.07
CA ILE A 375 2.69 15.42 -18.83
C ILE A 375 4.02 16.12 -18.55
N PRO A 376 4.04 17.46 -18.34
CA PRO A 376 5.26 18.17 -18.03
C PRO A 376 5.82 17.83 -16.66
N VAL A 377 7.14 17.72 -16.53
CA VAL A 377 7.87 17.58 -15.28
C VAL A 377 8.93 18.67 -15.16
N SER A 378 9.15 19.18 -13.95
CA SER A 378 9.95 20.37 -13.70
C SER A 378 10.91 20.22 -12.51
N PRO A 379 12.15 20.77 -12.60
CA PRO A 379 13.07 20.90 -11.49
C PRO A 379 12.85 22.19 -10.67
N ASP A 380 11.87 23.00 -11.01
CA ASP A 380 11.62 24.31 -10.39
C ASP A 380 10.64 24.16 -9.23
N TYR A 381 11.09 23.57 -8.11
CA TYR A 381 10.27 23.17 -6.96
C TYR A 381 9.51 24.33 -6.25
N ASP A 382 9.93 25.57 -6.47
CA ASP A 382 9.25 26.75 -5.92
C ASP A 382 8.32 27.45 -6.96
N SER A 383 8.06 26.81 -8.12
CA SER A 383 7.24 27.40 -9.20
C SER A 383 5.75 27.14 -8.98
N ASP A 384 4.94 28.20 -9.16
CA ASP A 384 3.48 28.09 -9.19
C ASP A 384 2.96 27.38 -10.47
N ASP A 385 3.83 27.14 -11.47
CA ASP A 385 3.50 26.38 -12.69
C ASP A 385 3.57 24.86 -12.50
N ASN A 386 4.03 24.37 -11.34
CA ASN A 386 4.02 22.95 -11.01
C ASN A 386 2.58 22.43 -10.90
N LEU A 387 2.42 21.13 -11.06
CA LEU A 387 1.11 20.48 -10.99
C LEU A 387 1.14 19.21 -10.16
N ASP A 388 0.00 18.91 -9.55
CA ASP A 388 -0.34 17.63 -8.95
C ASP A 388 -1.11 16.80 -9.98
N TRP A 389 -0.51 15.73 -10.48
CA TRP A 389 -1.22 14.83 -11.39
C TRP A 389 -2.14 13.91 -10.60
N ASN A 390 -3.44 13.97 -10.87
CA ASN A 390 -4.40 13.11 -10.19
C ASN A 390 -4.20 11.65 -10.61
N PHE A 391 -3.75 10.81 -9.70
CA PHE A 391 -3.57 9.38 -9.89
C PHE A 391 -4.91 8.65 -9.84
N ALA A 392 -5.69 8.91 -8.79
CA ALA A 392 -6.99 8.28 -8.58
C ALA A 392 -7.94 9.20 -7.80
N THR A 393 -9.22 9.13 -8.15
CA THR A 393 -10.31 9.73 -7.38
C THR A 393 -11.48 8.75 -7.32
N ILE A 394 -11.94 8.45 -6.10
CA ILE A 394 -13.00 7.48 -5.83
C ILE A 394 -14.06 8.15 -4.97
N ARG A 395 -15.33 7.93 -5.28
CA ARG A 395 -16.49 8.34 -4.48
C ARG A 395 -17.21 7.14 -3.90
N GLY A 396 -17.79 7.31 -2.72
CA GLY A 396 -18.47 6.26 -1.98
C GLY A 396 -17.61 5.67 -0.89
N ARG A 397 -18.12 4.68 -0.18
CA ARG A 397 -17.42 3.98 0.88
C ARG A 397 -16.56 2.85 0.28
N GLY A 398 -15.32 2.72 0.77
CA GLY A 398 -14.45 1.66 0.27
C GLY A 398 -13.10 1.56 0.99
N LYS A 399 -12.19 0.79 0.39
CA LYS A 399 -10.81 0.57 0.85
C LYS A 399 -9.87 0.57 -0.35
N TYR A 400 -8.84 1.40 -0.31
CA TYR A 400 -7.78 1.42 -1.31
C TYR A 400 -6.70 0.39 -0.93
N VAL A 401 -6.44 -0.57 -1.83
CA VAL A 401 -5.60 -1.74 -1.53
C VAL A 401 -4.38 -1.89 -2.43
N GLY A 402 -4.22 -1.04 -3.43
CA GLY A 402 -3.02 -1.08 -4.27
C GLY A 402 -3.13 -0.27 -5.54
N ASP A 403 -2.00 -0.15 -6.21
CA ASP A 403 -1.85 0.62 -7.44
C ASP A 403 -0.63 0.19 -8.26
N LEU A 404 -0.70 0.48 -9.55
CA LEU A 404 0.39 0.40 -10.51
C LEU A 404 0.55 1.76 -11.17
N LEU A 405 1.76 2.29 -11.17
CA LEU A 405 2.20 3.33 -12.09
C LEU A 405 3.09 2.70 -13.15
N THR A 406 2.72 2.83 -14.42
CA THR A 406 3.61 2.50 -15.53
C THR A 406 3.79 3.74 -16.39
N LEU A 407 5.00 3.96 -16.87
CA LEU A 407 5.33 5.21 -17.51
C LEU A 407 6.42 5.08 -18.58
N ASN A 408 6.46 6.06 -19.48
CA ASN A 408 7.57 6.31 -20.39
C ASN A 408 8.15 7.69 -20.06
N ASN A 409 9.38 7.72 -19.57
CA ASN A 409 10.09 8.95 -19.23
C ASN A 409 10.85 9.47 -20.45
N HIS A 410 10.47 10.64 -20.93
CA HIS A 410 11.15 11.36 -22.02
C HIS A 410 12.20 12.37 -21.53
N ALA A 411 12.24 12.65 -20.21
CA ALA A 411 13.31 13.44 -19.62
C ALA A 411 14.65 12.69 -19.68
N ILE A 412 15.75 13.45 -19.61
CA ILE A 412 17.09 12.85 -19.75
C ILE A 412 17.57 12.10 -18.51
N ASP A 413 16.89 12.28 -17.37
CA ASP A 413 17.26 11.74 -16.08
C ASP A 413 16.01 11.52 -15.21
N TRP A 414 16.18 11.42 -13.88
CA TRP A 414 15.16 11.13 -12.91
C TRP A 414 13.96 12.10 -12.97
N TYR A 415 12.77 11.53 -13.05
CA TYR A 415 11.49 12.24 -13.25
C TYR A 415 10.63 12.31 -11.99
N GLY A 416 10.96 11.59 -10.92
CA GLY A 416 10.03 11.25 -9.86
C GLY A 416 10.40 11.79 -8.48
N GLU A 417 10.85 13.07 -8.40
CA GLU A 417 11.09 13.76 -7.14
C GLU A 417 9.78 14.12 -6.40
N GLY A 418 8.65 14.09 -7.13
CA GLY A 418 7.37 14.54 -6.59
C GLY A 418 6.74 13.57 -5.60
N ASP A 419 6.15 14.14 -4.57
CA ASP A 419 5.50 13.47 -3.46
C ASP A 419 4.15 12.87 -3.83
N GLU A 420 3.80 11.75 -3.20
CA GLU A 420 2.40 11.35 -3.14
C GLU A 420 1.63 12.22 -2.14
N LYS A 421 0.38 12.58 -2.53
CA LYS A 421 -0.59 13.29 -1.71
C LYS A 421 -1.89 12.52 -1.69
N ILE A 422 -2.22 11.86 -0.56
CA ILE A 422 -3.48 11.12 -0.44
C ILE A 422 -4.39 11.82 0.57
N PHE A 423 -5.60 12.14 0.10
CA PHE A 423 -6.66 12.80 0.84
C PHE A 423 -7.82 11.82 1.04
N VAL A 424 -8.33 11.72 2.24
CA VAL A 424 -9.42 10.84 2.62
C VAL A 424 -10.59 11.66 3.17
N ASP A 425 -11.81 11.40 2.68
CA ASP A 425 -13.05 11.97 3.20
C ASP A 425 -13.02 13.51 3.33
N GLY A 426 -12.54 14.20 2.28
CA GLY A 426 -12.54 15.65 2.19
C GLY A 426 -11.47 16.38 3.01
N GLU A 427 -10.39 15.71 3.36
CA GLU A 427 -9.24 16.35 4.02
C GLU A 427 -8.72 17.55 3.22
N THR A 428 -8.33 18.62 3.92
CA THR A 428 -7.75 19.84 3.31
C THR A 428 -6.22 19.76 3.18
N PHE A 429 -5.57 18.95 4.01
CA PHE A 429 -4.17 18.56 3.92
C PHE A 429 -4.09 17.03 3.85
N PRO A 430 -3.23 16.44 3.00
CA PRO A 430 -3.20 15.00 2.82
C PRO A 430 -2.81 14.27 4.10
N SER A 431 -3.55 13.21 4.44
CA SER A 431 -3.18 12.30 5.53
C SER A 431 -1.99 11.42 5.19
N HIS A 432 -1.61 11.36 3.91
CA HIS A 432 -0.36 10.77 3.43
C HIS A 432 0.32 11.80 2.53
N MET A 433 1.45 12.30 2.99
CA MET A 433 2.37 13.17 2.25
C MET A 433 3.69 12.43 2.11
N GLY A 434 4.22 12.38 0.89
CA GLY A 434 5.39 11.60 0.53
C GLY A 434 6.73 12.29 0.66
N THR A 435 7.70 11.78 -0.11
CA THR A 435 9.07 12.29 -0.22
C THR A 435 9.69 11.93 -1.58
N GLY A 436 8.87 11.53 -2.53
CA GLY A 436 9.27 11.10 -3.86
C GLY A 436 8.43 9.93 -4.38
N THR A 437 8.26 9.88 -5.69
CA THR A 437 7.45 8.86 -6.37
C THR A 437 7.95 7.45 -6.07
N GLU A 438 9.26 7.18 -6.14
CA GLU A 438 9.82 5.86 -5.87
C GLU A 438 9.67 5.44 -4.41
N ASP A 439 9.74 6.40 -3.49
CA ASP A 439 9.63 6.19 -2.04
C ASP A 439 8.26 5.64 -1.67
N TYR A 440 7.22 6.16 -2.33
CA TYR A 440 5.86 5.63 -2.23
C TYR A 440 5.81 4.14 -2.56
N PHE A 441 6.52 3.69 -3.59
CA PHE A 441 6.54 2.31 -4.06
C PHE A 441 7.56 1.40 -3.33
N ASN A 442 8.01 1.75 -2.13
CA ASN A 442 9.01 1.01 -1.35
C ASN A 442 10.37 0.88 -2.05
N CYS A 443 10.67 1.77 -2.97
CA CYS A 443 11.97 1.93 -3.59
C CYS A 443 12.79 3.00 -2.86
N SER A 444 13.99 3.33 -3.35
CA SER A 444 14.79 4.47 -2.91
C SER A 444 15.87 4.78 -3.92
N TRP A 445 16.23 6.05 -4.06
CA TRP A 445 17.32 6.52 -4.92
C TRP A 445 17.11 6.22 -6.41
N ALA A 446 15.90 6.27 -6.89
CA ALA A 446 15.43 5.84 -8.21
C ALA A 446 15.69 4.33 -8.50
N PRO A 447 14.81 3.61 -9.18
CA PRO A 447 15.05 2.22 -9.56
C PRO A 447 16.04 2.16 -10.72
N VAL A 448 17.13 1.47 -10.53
CA VAL A 448 18.14 1.21 -11.57
C VAL A 448 18.18 -0.25 -11.98
N VAL A 449 17.54 -1.13 -11.20
CA VAL A 449 17.32 -2.54 -11.51
C VAL A 449 15.92 -2.94 -11.08
N PRO A 450 15.22 -3.78 -11.85
CA PRO A 450 13.92 -4.32 -11.43
C PRO A 450 14.03 -5.11 -10.12
N PHE A 451 12.99 -5.01 -9.30
CA PHE A 451 12.85 -5.81 -8.08
C PHE A 451 11.39 -6.10 -7.78
N LEU A 452 11.15 -7.19 -7.05
CA LEU A 452 9.82 -7.63 -6.63
C LEU A 452 9.83 -8.03 -5.16
N THR A 453 8.73 -7.77 -4.49
CA THR A 453 8.45 -8.17 -3.10
C THR A 453 7.00 -8.61 -3.01
N PRO A 454 6.55 -9.26 -1.93
CA PRO A 454 5.12 -9.56 -1.73
C PRO A 454 4.20 -8.34 -1.79
N TYR A 455 4.74 -7.15 -1.54
CA TYR A 455 4.00 -5.89 -1.52
C TYR A 455 4.10 -5.10 -2.85
N GLY A 456 4.71 -5.67 -3.88
CA GLY A 456 4.98 -5.04 -5.15
C GLY A 456 6.47 -4.76 -5.38
N GLY A 457 6.80 -3.71 -6.11
CA GLY A 457 8.17 -3.36 -6.46
C GLY A 457 8.25 -2.54 -7.73
N ALA A 458 9.38 -2.62 -8.43
CA ALA A 458 9.58 -2.03 -9.75
C ALA A 458 9.82 -3.16 -10.77
N PRO A 459 8.78 -3.72 -11.41
CA PRO A 459 8.94 -4.82 -12.36
C PRO A 459 9.69 -4.41 -13.63
N ARG A 460 9.77 -3.12 -13.95
CA ARG A 460 10.51 -2.60 -15.10
C ARG A 460 11.29 -1.33 -14.75
N ALA A 461 12.55 -1.30 -15.18
CA ALA A 461 13.44 -0.12 -15.17
C ALA A 461 14.42 -0.27 -16.34
N ASP A 462 14.20 0.46 -17.44
CA ASP A 462 14.94 0.25 -18.68
C ASP A 462 16.35 0.87 -18.65
N SER A 463 16.55 1.90 -17.85
CA SER A 463 17.80 2.65 -17.83
C SER A 463 18.20 3.07 -16.41
N PRO A 464 19.51 3.06 -16.10
CA PRO A 464 20.03 3.62 -14.84
C PRO A 464 19.75 5.10 -14.63
N THR A 465 19.40 5.85 -15.70
CA THR A 465 18.97 7.24 -15.64
C THR A 465 17.46 7.39 -15.58
N SER A 466 16.74 6.29 -15.46
CA SER A 466 15.26 6.22 -15.50
C SER A 466 14.62 6.71 -16.81
N HIS A 467 15.42 7.05 -17.84
CA HIS A 467 14.92 7.37 -19.17
C HIS A 467 14.28 6.13 -19.81
N GLY A 468 13.16 6.30 -20.52
CA GLY A 468 12.41 5.21 -21.12
C GLY A 468 11.36 4.62 -20.18
N TYR A 469 11.06 3.33 -20.34
CA TYR A 469 9.96 2.71 -19.61
C TYR A 469 10.34 2.31 -18.20
N ASN A 470 9.45 2.62 -17.26
CA ASN A 470 9.49 2.21 -15.86
C ASN A 470 8.10 1.73 -15.42
N SER A 471 8.06 0.84 -14.44
CA SER A 471 6.81 0.41 -13.80
C SER A 471 7.04 0.24 -12.30
N PHE A 472 6.04 0.64 -11.50
CA PHE A 472 6.01 0.51 -10.06
C PHE A 472 4.68 -0.09 -9.62
N LEU A 473 4.73 -1.14 -8.85
CA LEU A 473 3.57 -1.78 -8.25
C LEU A 473 3.64 -1.61 -6.73
N ARG A 474 2.55 -1.20 -6.11
CA ARG A 474 2.37 -1.26 -4.65
C ARG A 474 1.05 -1.93 -4.33
N THR A 475 1.10 -2.96 -3.49
CA THR A 475 -0.08 -3.56 -2.90
C THR A 475 -0.02 -3.48 -1.38
N ARG A 476 -1.17 -3.34 -0.75
CA ARG A 476 -1.30 -3.08 0.68
C ARG A 476 -1.84 -4.29 1.40
N VAL A 477 -1.45 -4.42 2.67
CA VAL A 477 -1.92 -5.48 3.56
C VAL A 477 -2.50 -4.84 4.81
N LEU A 478 -1.67 -4.43 5.80
CA LEU A 478 -2.15 -3.70 6.98
C LEU A 478 -2.22 -2.19 6.77
N ASP A 479 -1.63 -1.69 5.71
CA ASP A 479 -1.59 -0.26 5.35
C ASP A 479 -2.62 0.13 4.29
N ASP A 480 -3.68 -0.68 4.13
CA ASP A 480 -4.85 -0.36 3.33
C ASP A 480 -5.57 0.89 3.88
N ILE A 481 -6.21 1.65 2.98
CA ILE A 481 -6.77 2.96 3.33
C ILE A 481 -8.29 2.90 3.21
N PRO A 482 -9.03 2.75 4.32
CA PRO A 482 -10.49 2.85 4.32
C PRO A 482 -10.92 4.31 4.18
N PHE A 483 -12.02 4.51 3.44
CA PHE A 483 -12.69 5.80 3.25
C PHE A 483 -14.22 5.61 3.28
N LYS A 484 -14.96 6.63 3.71
CA LYS A 484 -16.42 6.58 3.87
C LYS A 484 -17.16 7.37 2.79
N GLU A 485 -16.53 8.41 2.26
CA GLU A 485 -17.16 9.33 1.31
C GLU A 485 -16.34 9.45 0.02
N CYS A 486 -15.02 9.64 0.14
CA CYS A 486 -14.14 9.77 -1.01
C CYS A 486 -12.67 9.50 -0.68
N PHE A 487 -11.94 9.17 -1.73
CA PHE A 487 -10.49 8.97 -1.74
C PHE A 487 -9.91 9.73 -2.94
N ARG A 488 -8.84 10.50 -2.71
CA ARG A 488 -8.09 11.18 -3.76
C ARG A 488 -6.61 10.93 -3.56
N PHE A 489 -5.93 10.58 -4.64
CA PHE A 489 -4.50 10.38 -4.70
C PHE A 489 -3.92 11.20 -5.85
N ASP A 490 -2.96 12.06 -5.55
CA ASP A 490 -2.22 12.89 -6.50
C ASP A 490 -0.72 12.60 -6.38
N LEU A 491 0.00 12.82 -7.49
CA LEU A 491 1.48 12.81 -7.54
C LEU A 491 1.96 14.18 -8.02
N GLU A 492 2.91 14.77 -7.33
CA GLU A 492 3.60 15.95 -7.81
C GLU A 492 4.44 15.64 -9.05
N MET A 493 4.43 16.53 -10.03
CA MET A 493 5.18 16.36 -11.27
C MET A 493 6.53 17.07 -11.21
N LEU A 494 7.35 16.64 -10.24
CA LEU A 494 8.69 17.19 -10.00
C LEU A 494 9.79 16.24 -10.50
N SER A 495 10.91 16.81 -10.96
CA SER A 495 11.99 16.04 -11.60
C SER A 495 13.35 16.76 -11.45
N TRP A 496 14.43 16.12 -11.89
CA TRP A 496 15.75 16.79 -11.93
C TRP A 496 15.95 17.68 -13.14
N HIS A 497 15.21 17.45 -14.23
CA HIS A 497 15.32 18.18 -15.48
C HIS A 497 13.94 18.42 -16.09
N HIS A 498 13.75 19.57 -16.75
CA HIS A 498 12.56 19.77 -17.56
C HIS A 498 12.39 18.66 -18.60
N GLY A 499 11.18 18.16 -18.74
CA GLY A 499 10.85 17.13 -19.71
C GLY A 499 9.36 16.81 -19.67
N THR A 500 9.03 15.65 -20.20
CA THR A 500 7.67 15.11 -20.15
C THR A 500 7.69 13.62 -19.81
N VAL A 501 6.58 13.15 -19.28
CA VAL A 501 6.33 11.72 -19.05
C VAL A 501 4.98 11.33 -19.62
N ASP A 502 4.85 10.07 -20.05
CA ASP A 502 3.55 9.46 -20.34
C ASP A 502 3.23 8.54 -19.18
N TYR A 503 2.15 8.78 -18.45
CA TYR A 503 1.74 7.98 -17.30
C TYR A 503 0.51 7.14 -17.62
N ALA A 504 0.50 5.89 -17.14
CA ALA A 504 -0.73 5.12 -16.98
C ALA A 504 -0.80 4.58 -15.56
N ALA A 505 -1.95 4.81 -14.92
CA ALA A 505 -2.22 4.41 -13.55
C ALA A 505 -3.34 3.39 -13.50
N THR A 506 -3.14 2.34 -12.69
CA THR A 506 -4.18 1.39 -12.32
C THR A 506 -4.35 1.40 -10.83
N SER A 507 -5.57 1.58 -10.35
CA SER A 507 -5.91 1.51 -8.92
C SER A 507 -6.69 0.25 -8.64
N PHE A 508 -6.35 -0.45 -7.54
CA PHE A 508 -7.07 -1.61 -7.02
C PHE A 508 -7.74 -1.22 -5.71
N TRP A 509 -9.05 -1.42 -5.62
CA TRP A 509 -9.82 -1.00 -4.46
C TRP A 509 -11.08 -1.82 -4.28
N TYR A 510 -11.65 -1.76 -3.09
CA TYR A 510 -12.94 -2.35 -2.76
C TYR A 510 -13.92 -1.25 -2.41
N GLY A 511 -15.19 -1.40 -2.82
CA GLY A 511 -16.22 -0.42 -2.55
C GLY A 511 -17.61 -0.99 -2.51
N ASP A 512 -18.56 -0.19 -2.03
CA ASP A 512 -19.99 -0.49 -2.15
C ASP A 512 -20.39 -0.56 -3.63
N VAL A 513 -21.56 -1.12 -3.89
CA VAL A 513 -22.07 -1.32 -5.27
C VAL A 513 -22.21 0.00 -6.07
N ASP A 514 -22.44 1.11 -5.39
CA ASP A 514 -22.59 2.45 -5.95
C ASP A 514 -21.32 3.31 -5.87
N ALA A 515 -20.25 2.77 -5.29
CA ALA A 515 -18.95 3.43 -5.31
C ALA A 515 -18.39 3.51 -6.73
N SER A 516 -17.73 4.60 -7.07
CA SER A 516 -17.29 4.87 -8.44
C SER A 516 -15.91 5.52 -8.50
N TYR A 517 -15.16 5.18 -9.55
CA TYR A 517 -13.95 5.88 -9.95
C TYR A 517 -14.36 7.09 -10.82
N CYS A 518 -13.89 8.29 -10.48
CA CYS A 518 -14.30 9.54 -11.14
C CYS A 518 -13.12 10.48 -11.36
N ASN A 519 -13.32 11.52 -12.17
CA ASN A 519 -12.35 12.59 -12.34
C ASN A 519 -12.39 13.53 -11.12
N VAL A 520 -11.26 14.18 -10.82
CA VAL A 520 -11.12 15.10 -9.68
C VAL A 520 -12.15 16.25 -9.74
N ASP A 521 -12.44 16.75 -10.96
CA ASP A 521 -13.42 17.84 -11.19
C ASP A 521 -14.86 17.47 -10.82
N ASP A 522 -15.16 16.17 -10.70
CA ASP A 522 -16.47 15.69 -10.26
C ASP A 522 -16.66 15.77 -8.74
N ILE A 523 -15.59 16.00 -7.98
CA ILE A 523 -15.62 16.16 -6.54
C ILE A 523 -15.71 17.67 -6.23
N GLN A 524 -16.88 18.12 -5.84
CA GLN A 524 -17.00 19.44 -5.20
C GLN A 524 -16.43 19.30 -3.79
N LEU A 525 -15.26 19.87 -3.57
CA LEU A 525 -14.73 20.10 -2.23
C LEU A 525 -15.73 21.04 -1.53
N GLN A 526 -16.55 20.48 -0.65
CA GLN A 526 -17.53 21.26 0.14
C GLN A 526 -16.85 22.01 1.26
#